data_95806c69c915a95572989d641c631192
#
_entry.id   95806c69c915a95572989d641c631192
#
_cell.length_a   1.000
_cell.length_b   1.000
_cell.length_c   1.000
_cell.angle_alpha   90.00
_cell.angle_beta   90.00
_cell.angle_gamma   90.00
#
_symmetry.space_group_name_H-M   'P 1'
#
loop_
_entity.id
_entity.type
_entity.pdbx_description
1 polymer ?
#
loop_
_entity_poly.entity_id
_entity_poly.type
_entity_poly.pdbx_seq_one_letter_code
_entity_poly.pdbx_strand_id
1 'polypeptide(L)'
;MAASHPEGSWEIIAVSSEPGPAMAELQEVQITEDKPLLDDPLKAAELAARILLDQEQKHSIETPYGVAQVTIHGTPKPKRPAIITFHDVGLNHKSCFETLFKYEDMHEIVKNFMVCHIDAPGQEEGAAAFPVGYQYPSLDQLAEMITCVLQFLNLGSIIGIGVGAGAYVLARYTLNHPDTVEGLVLINIDPNAKGWMDWAAHKLTGLTSSISEMILGHLFSSEEISNNTEAVRQYKETLTNSNIVSNHQLYFNSYNNRRDLNIERGGEVTLKCPVMLVVGDQAPHEDAVVECNSKLDPTQTSFLKMADSGGQPQITQPSKLTEAFKYFVQGMGYMASSCMTRLSRSRTASLSSAASGEGNRSRSRTMSQSSESGQFPPGQSQTMEVSC
;
A
#
# COMPACT_ATOMS: atom_id res chain seq x y z
N MET A 1 -9.79 -46.75 51.82
CA MET A 1 -11.22 -46.92 51.59
C MET A 1 -11.60 -46.10 50.40
N ALA A 2 -12.07 -46.75 49.40
CA ALA A 2 -12.45 -46.19 48.11
C ALA A 2 -13.89 -45.62 48.12
N ALA A 3 -14.17 -44.61 47.31
CA ALA A 3 -15.48 -44.29 46.76
C ALA A 3 -15.24 -43.27 45.62
N SER A 4 -15.23 -43.61 44.37
CA SER A 4 -16.29 -43.83 43.36
C SER A 4 -17.05 -42.56 42.97
N HIS A 5 -16.75 -42.12 41.70
CA HIS A 5 -17.54 -41.12 40.93
C HIS A 5 -18.91 -41.65 40.53
N PRO A 6 -19.88 -40.78 40.19
CA PRO A 6 -20.88 -41.11 39.23
C PRO A 6 -20.80 -40.18 37.98
N GLU A 7 -20.84 -40.82 36.82
CA GLU A 7 -21.14 -40.26 35.53
C GLU A 7 -22.61 -39.81 35.48
N GLY A 8 -22.84 -38.59 34.99
CA GLY A 8 -24.17 -38.07 34.72
C GLY A 8 -24.41 -38.00 33.20
N SER A 9 -25.16 -38.93 32.67
CA SER A 9 -25.72 -38.91 31.32
C SER A 9 -26.89 -37.93 31.24
N TRP A 10 -26.90 -37.10 30.21
CA TRP A 10 -28.04 -36.21 29.89
C TRP A 10 -28.85 -36.86 28.77
N GLU A 11 -30.06 -37.28 29.10
CA GLU A 11 -31.10 -37.71 28.15
C GLU A 11 -31.77 -36.49 27.54
N ILE A 12 -31.79 -36.45 26.18
CA ILE A 12 -32.59 -35.49 25.41
C ILE A 12 -33.95 -36.16 25.12
N ILE A 13 -35.00 -35.56 25.64
CA ILE A 13 -36.40 -35.96 25.39
C ILE A 13 -36.81 -35.45 24.01
N ALA A 14 -37.08 -36.39 23.08
CA ALA A 14 -37.68 -36.10 21.78
C ALA A 14 -39.20 -35.97 21.93
N VAL A 15 -39.76 -34.83 21.48
CA VAL A 15 -41.21 -34.65 21.30
C VAL A 15 -41.52 -34.90 19.83
N SER A 16 -42.30 -35.97 19.58
CA SER A 16 -42.82 -36.37 18.28
C SER A 16 -44.05 -35.52 17.90
N SER A 17 -44.11 -35.08 16.62
CA SER A 17 -45.36 -34.82 15.92
C SER A 17 -45.20 -35.17 14.44
N GLU A 18 -46.12 -35.92 13.95
CA GLU A 18 -46.29 -36.77 12.80
C GLU A 18 -46.35 -36.11 11.40
N PRO A 19 -46.49 -36.88 10.27
CA PRO A 19 -45.62 -36.74 9.10
C PRO A 19 -46.37 -36.25 7.86
N GLY A 20 -45.57 -35.80 6.87
CA GLY A 20 -46.03 -35.61 5.48
C GLY A 20 -44.91 -35.90 4.49
N PRO A 21 -45.19 -36.46 3.34
CA PRO A 21 -44.21 -37.19 2.56
C PRO A 21 -43.52 -36.42 1.48
N ALA A 22 -42.21 -36.56 1.36
CA ALA A 22 -41.49 -36.53 0.09
C ALA A 22 -40.08 -37.11 0.30
N MET A 23 -39.88 -38.30 -0.24
CA MET A 23 -38.57 -38.93 -0.41
C MET A 23 -37.72 -38.03 -1.31
N ALA A 24 -36.70 -37.38 -0.77
CA ALA A 24 -35.57 -36.85 -1.54
C ALA A 24 -34.41 -37.85 -1.31
N GLU A 25 -34.02 -38.46 -2.38
CA GLU A 25 -32.89 -39.35 -2.53
C GLU A 25 -31.62 -38.67 -2.04
N LEU A 26 -31.04 -39.16 -0.95
CA LEU A 26 -29.71 -38.75 -0.49
C LEU A 26 -28.71 -39.33 -1.48
N GLN A 27 -28.23 -38.51 -2.40
CA GLN A 27 -27.01 -38.80 -3.14
C GLN A 27 -25.85 -38.87 -2.15
N GLU A 28 -25.33 -40.06 -2.00
CA GLU A 28 -24.09 -40.37 -1.32
C GLU A 28 -22.96 -39.63 -2.05
N VAL A 29 -22.56 -38.46 -1.53
CA VAL A 29 -21.36 -37.77 -2.00
C VAL A 29 -20.19 -38.62 -1.52
N GLN A 30 -19.61 -39.39 -2.42
CA GLN A 30 -18.31 -39.99 -2.19
C GLN A 30 -17.32 -38.89 -1.97
N ILE A 31 -16.96 -38.67 -0.70
CA ILE A 31 -15.77 -37.87 -0.34
C ILE A 31 -14.59 -38.74 -0.78
N THR A 32 -14.05 -38.43 -1.96
CA THR A 32 -12.71 -38.88 -2.31
C THR A 32 -11.80 -38.23 -1.31
N GLU A 33 -11.17 -39.03 -0.46
CA GLU A 33 -10.02 -38.61 0.36
C GLU A 33 -8.92 -38.19 -0.60
N ASP A 34 -8.95 -36.90 -1.01
CA ASP A 34 -7.80 -36.27 -1.60
C ASP A 34 -6.76 -36.18 -0.49
N LYS A 35 -5.77 -37.04 -0.60
CA LYS A 35 -4.55 -37.05 0.23
C LYS A 35 -4.01 -35.64 0.30
N PRO A 36 -3.84 -35.04 1.49
CA PRO A 36 -3.38 -33.66 1.57
C PRO A 36 -2.00 -33.54 0.93
N LEU A 37 -1.84 -32.54 0.10
CA LEU A 37 -0.61 -32.09 -0.60
C LEU A 37 0.54 -31.67 0.36
N LEU A 38 0.63 -32.26 1.54
CA LEU A 38 1.54 -31.95 2.64
C LEU A 38 2.83 -32.77 2.63
N ASP A 39 3.10 -33.56 1.60
CA ASP A 39 4.30 -34.41 1.54
C ASP A 39 5.57 -33.67 1.09
N ASP A 40 5.46 -32.36 0.71
CA ASP A 40 6.63 -31.55 0.39
C ASP A 40 6.87 -30.54 1.53
N PRO A 41 7.91 -30.72 2.36
CA PRO A 41 8.21 -29.83 3.49
C PRO A 41 8.48 -28.38 3.05
N LEU A 42 8.92 -28.18 1.80
CA LEU A 42 9.10 -26.85 1.23
C LEU A 42 7.76 -26.17 0.96
N LYS A 43 6.78 -26.88 0.42
CA LYS A 43 5.43 -26.36 0.19
C LYS A 43 4.68 -26.12 1.49
N ALA A 44 4.85 -26.99 2.47
CA ALA A 44 4.28 -26.80 3.80
C ALA A 44 4.86 -25.56 4.51
N ALA A 45 6.17 -25.35 4.40
CA ALA A 45 6.83 -24.15 4.92
C ALA A 45 6.42 -22.87 4.18
N GLU A 46 6.22 -22.96 2.86
CA GLU A 46 5.75 -21.82 2.04
C GLU A 46 4.29 -21.48 2.37
N LEU A 47 3.42 -22.48 2.55
CA LEU A 47 2.04 -22.30 2.98
C LEU A 47 1.97 -21.73 4.41
N ALA A 48 2.78 -22.24 5.35
CA ALA A 48 2.86 -21.72 6.71
C ALA A 48 3.37 -20.27 6.73
N ALA A 49 4.37 -19.95 5.92
CA ALA A 49 4.85 -18.57 5.75
C ALA A 49 3.77 -17.65 5.16
N ARG A 50 2.97 -18.14 4.22
CA ARG A 50 1.84 -17.41 3.63
C ARG A 50 0.75 -17.16 4.66
N ILE A 51 0.39 -18.17 5.45
CA ILE A 51 -0.59 -18.03 6.55
C ILE A 51 -0.10 -17.04 7.60
N LEU A 52 1.20 -17.04 7.94
CA LEU A 52 1.78 -16.09 8.88
C LEU A 52 1.82 -14.65 8.34
N LEU A 53 1.98 -14.47 7.02
CA LEU A 53 1.89 -13.16 6.36
C LEU A 53 0.44 -12.65 6.31
N ASP A 54 -0.53 -13.56 6.20
CA ASP A 54 -1.96 -13.24 6.19
C ASP A 54 -2.51 -13.00 7.61
N GLN A 55 -1.74 -13.29 8.68
CA GLN A 55 -2.13 -12.98 10.05
C GLN A 55 -1.88 -11.51 10.36
N GLU A 56 -2.94 -10.72 10.32
CA GLU A 56 -2.92 -9.33 10.77
C GLU A 56 -2.77 -9.25 12.29
N GLN A 57 -1.75 -8.53 12.76
CA GLN A 57 -1.61 -8.17 14.16
C GLN A 57 -1.93 -6.69 14.32
N LYS A 58 -2.97 -6.38 15.08
CA LYS A 58 -3.40 -5.00 15.34
C LYS A 58 -2.94 -4.54 16.72
N HIS A 59 -2.35 -3.35 16.76
CA HIS A 59 -1.92 -2.73 18.00
C HIS A 59 -2.38 -1.28 18.05
N SER A 60 -2.78 -0.85 19.24
CA SER A 60 -3.06 0.55 19.57
C SER A 60 -1.86 1.07 20.36
N ILE A 61 -1.13 2.02 19.78
CA ILE A 61 0.09 2.58 20.38
C ILE A 61 -0.21 3.98 20.87
N GLU A 62 -0.12 4.15 22.19
CA GLU A 62 -0.26 5.47 22.80
C GLU A 62 0.94 6.35 22.48
N THR A 63 0.67 7.57 22.04
CA THR A 63 1.68 8.58 21.75
C THR A 63 1.32 9.88 22.43
N PRO A 64 2.24 10.83 22.56
CA PRO A 64 1.95 12.15 23.14
C PRO A 64 0.86 12.94 22.38
N TYR A 65 0.54 12.53 21.15
CA TYR A 65 -0.37 13.25 20.25
C TYR A 65 -1.68 12.49 19.98
N GLY A 66 -1.88 11.35 20.61
CA GLY A 66 -3.03 10.47 20.42
C GLY A 66 -2.62 9.03 20.18
N VAL A 67 -3.61 8.19 19.89
CA VAL A 67 -3.39 6.75 19.67
C VAL A 67 -3.15 6.51 18.18
N ALA A 68 -2.01 5.89 17.86
CA ALA A 68 -1.74 5.37 16.52
C ALA A 68 -2.25 3.92 16.45
N GLN A 69 -3.13 3.65 15.49
CA GLN A 69 -3.54 2.28 15.19
C GLN A 69 -2.58 1.70 14.14
N VAL A 70 -2.04 0.53 14.42
CA VAL A 70 -1.11 -0.12 13.50
C VAL A 70 -1.55 -1.54 13.20
N THR A 71 -1.44 -1.92 11.93
CA THR A 71 -1.69 -3.28 11.45
C THR A 71 -0.40 -3.84 10.87
N ILE A 72 0.04 -4.97 11.42
CA ILE A 72 1.34 -5.56 11.12
C ILE A 72 1.15 -6.87 10.39
N HIS A 73 1.95 -7.07 9.32
CA HIS A 73 2.06 -8.30 8.57
C HIS A 73 3.51 -8.81 8.60
N GLY A 74 3.65 -10.07 8.92
CA GLY A 74 4.97 -10.71 9.01
C GLY A 74 5.76 -10.33 10.27
N THR A 75 7.05 -10.60 10.24
CA THR A 75 7.97 -10.39 11.38
C THR A 75 9.21 -9.63 10.93
N PRO A 76 9.87 -8.88 11.82
CA PRO A 76 11.13 -8.21 11.50
C PRO A 76 12.15 -9.18 10.92
N LYS A 77 12.80 -8.79 9.83
CA LYS A 77 13.82 -9.60 9.15
C LYS A 77 15.21 -9.07 9.51
N PRO A 78 16.17 -9.95 9.83
CA PRO A 78 17.54 -9.52 10.13
C PRO A 78 18.14 -8.70 8.98
N LYS A 79 18.73 -7.55 9.30
CA LYS A 79 19.41 -6.65 8.35
C LYS A 79 18.49 -6.17 7.21
N ARG A 80 17.20 -6.05 7.44
CA ARG A 80 16.25 -5.49 6.50
C ARG A 80 15.40 -4.43 7.17
N PRO A 81 15.10 -3.33 6.50
CA PRO A 81 14.14 -2.33 7.00
C PRO A 81 12.74 -2.93 7.03
N ALA A 82 11.88 -2.39 7.89
CA ALA A 82 10.45 -2.62 7.78
C ALA A 82 9.83 -1.69 6.75
N ILE A 83 8.77 -2.13 6.08
CA ILE A 83 7.95 -1.26 5.25
C ILE A 83 6.90 -0.61 6.15
N ILE A 84 6.90 0.73 6.21
CA ILE A 84 5.88 1.51 6.92
C ILE A 84 5.00 2.19 5.89
N THR A 85 3.68 2.04 6.01
CA THR A 85 2.75 2.76 5.13
C THR A 85 1.96 3.80 5.90
N PHE A 86 1.63 4.90 5.24
CA PHE A 86 0.75 5.94 5.76
C PHE A 86 -0.22 6.41 4.67
N HIS A 87 -1.52 6.38 4.99
CA HIS A 87 -2.61 6.62 4.04
C HIS A 87 -2.93 8.10 3.83
N ASP A 88 -3.70 8.41 2.80
CA ASP A 88 -4.21 9.75 2.51
C ASP A 88 -5.45 10.10 3.35
N VAL A 89 -5.84 11.37 3.33
CA VAL A 89 -7.08 11.86 3.97
C VAL A 89 -8.30 11.17 3.39
N GLY A 90 -9.28 10.90 4.26
CA GLY A 90 -10.52 10.21 3.86
C GLY A 90 -10.37 8.72 3.58
N LEU A 91 -9.17 8.17 3.73
CA LEU A 91 -8.85 6.76 3.60
C LEU A 91 -8.36 6.17 4.92
N ASN A 92 -8.17 4.87 4.96
CA ASN A 92 -7.42 4.13 5.96
C ASN A 92 -6.45 3.18 5.25
N HIS A 93 -5.65 2.42 6.00
CA HIS A 93 -4.67 1.52 5.39
C HIS A 93 -5.32 0.51 4.43
N LYS A 94 -6.50 -0.02 4.74
CA LYS A 94 -7.19 -0.98 3.87
C LYS A 94 -7.62 -0.33 2.56
N SER A 95 -8.42 0.73 2.64
CA SER A 95 -8.93 1.40 1.45
C SER A 95 -7.83 2.03 0.59
N CYS A 96 -6.67 2.36 1.19
CA CYS A 96 -5.55 2.98 0.49
C CYS A 96 -4.59 1.95 -0.13
N PHE A 97 -4.31 0.84 0.57
CA PHE A 97 -3.19 -0.04 0.22
C PHE A 97 -3.56 -1.49 -0.06
N GLU A 98 -4.76 -1.95 0.32
CA GLU A 98 -5.12 -3.36 0.24
C GLU A 98 -4.98 -3.91 -1.18
N THR A 99 -5.45 -3.17 -2.20
CA THR A 99 -5.35 -3.58 -3.61
C THR A 99 -3.89 -3.77 -4.05
N LEU A 100 -3.00 -2.86 -3.65
CA LEU A 100 -1.58 -2.95 -3.97
C LEU A 100 -0.91 -4.14 -3.26
N PHE A 101 -1.13 -4.29 -1.95
CA PHE A 101 -0.44 -5.31 -1.15
C PHE A 101 -1.00 -6.72 -1.36
N LYS A 102 -2.25 -6.86 -1.79
CA LYS A 102 -2.84 -8.15 -2.21
C LYS A 102 -2.50 -8.53 -3.64
N TYR A 103 -1.89 -7.63 -4.43
CA TYR A 103 -1.45 -7.97 -5.77
C TYR A 103 -0.35 -9.06 -5.71
N GLU A 104 -0.49 -10.12 -6.51
CA GLU A 104 0.32 -11.35 -6.41
C GLU A 104 1.83 -11.06 -6.43
N ASP A 105 2.29 -10.27 -7.40
CA ASP A 105 3.70 -9.92 -7.50
C ASP A 105 4.19 -9.05 -6.33
N MET A 106 3.32 -8.21 -5.74
CA MET A 106 3.66 -7.41 -4.56
C MET A 106 3.81 -8.29 -3.32
N HIS A 107 2.97 -9.31 -3.19
CA HIS A 107 3.07 -10.30 -2.13
C HIS A 107 4.44 -11.00 -2.14
N GLU A 108 4.96 -11.34 -3.34
CA GLU A 108 6.30 -11.93 -3.49
C GLU A 108 7.44 -11.00 -3.03
N ILE A 109 7.24 -9.69 -3.14
CA ILE A 109 8.22 -8.70 -2.66
C ILE A 109 8.14 -8.58 -1.14
N VAL A 110 6.93 -8.33 -0.62
CA VAL A 110 6.73 -7.99 0.80
C VAL A 110 6.94 -9.15 1.76
N LYS A 111 6.88 -10.42 1.31
CA LYS A 111 7.27 -11.57 2.14
C LYS A 111 8.71 -11.49 2.68
N ASN A 112 9.55 -10.66 2.05
CA ASN A 112 10.93 -10.43 2.50
C ASN A 112 11.07 -9.31 3.53
N PHE A 113 9.98 -8.66 3.90
CA PHE A 113 9.93 -7.54 4.83
C PHE A 113 8.88 -7.80 5.92
N MET A 114 8.96 -7.06 7.00
CA MET A 114 7.81 -6.80 7.87
C MET A 114 7.08 -5.58 7.30
N VAL A 115 5.77 -5.63 7.23
CA VAL A 115 4.94 -4.51 6.80
C VAL A 115 4.14 -4.01 8.00
N CYS A 116 4.17 -2.72 8.24
CA CYS A 116 3.38 -2.06 9.27
C CYS A 116 2.58 -0.92 8.64
N HIS A 117 1.30 -1.07 8.62
CA HIS A 117 0.36 -0.04 8.18
C HIS A 117 -0.02 0.83 9.36
N ILE A 118 0.13 2.15 9.23
CA ILE A 118 -0.28 3.12 10.25
C ILE A 118 -1.56 3.80 9.79
N ASP A 119 -2.60 3.76 10.63
CA ASP A 119 -3.78 4.60 10.47
C ASP A 119 -3.64 5.86 11.31
N ALA A 120 -3.91 7.00 10.69
CA ALA A 120 -4.01 8.26 11.40
C ALA A 120 -5.12 8.18 12.46
N PRO A 121 -5.01 8.88 13.60
CA PRO A 121 -5.98 8.78 14.68
C PRO A 121 -7.42 8.93 14.23
N GLY A 122 -8.26 7.95 14.56
CA GLY A 122 -9.68 7.93 14.24
C GLY A 122 -10.03 7.72 12.77
N GLN A 123 -9.07 7.27 11.96
CA GLN A 123 -9.32 6.93 10.54
C GLN A 123 -9.42 5.41 10.31
N GLU A 124 -9.06 4.60 11.30
CA GLU A 124 -9.13 3.14 11.24
C GLU A 124 -10.57 2.65 11.08
N GLU A 125 -10.75 1.48 10.50
CA GLU A 125 -12.06 0.85 10.34
C GLU A 125 -12.74 0.62 11.69
N GLY A 126 -13.97 1.09 11.83
CA GLY A 126 -14.73 0.98 13.06
C GLY A 126 -14.38 2.03 14.13
N ALA A 127 -13.60 3.06 13.78
CA ALA A 127 -13.29 4.14 14.68
C ALA A 127 -14.55 4.84 15.21
N ALA A 128 -14.50 5.27 16.45
CA ALA A 128 -15.54 6.14 17.02
C ALA A 128 -15.32 7.59 16.57
N ALA A 129 -16.41 8.34 16.41
CA ALA A 129 -16.32 9.77 16.16
C ALA A 129 -15.69 10.48 17.36
N PHE A 130 -14.74 11.37 17.11
CA PHE A 130 -14.16 12.20 18.14
C PHE A 130 -15.19 13.19 18.72
N PRO A 131 -15.06 13.52 20.00
CA PRO A 131 -15.96 14.49 20.63
C PRO A 131 -15.79 15.89 20.01
N VAL A 132 -16.86 16.68 20.10
CA VAL A 132 -16.82 18.08 19.64
C VAL A 132 -15.71 18.84 20.36
N GLY A 133 -14.89 19.57 19.62
CA GLY A 133 -13.75 20.31 20.15
C GLY A 133 -12.46 19.51 20.30
N TYR A 134 -12.42 18.25 19.84
CA TYR A 134 -11.20 17.47 19.82
C TYR A 134 -10.10 18.18 18.99
N GLN A 135 -8.92 18.30 19.59
CA GLN A 135 -7.74 18.88 18.95
C GLN A 135 -7.00 17.78 18.18
N TYR A 136 -7.18 17.76 16.88
CA TYR A 136 -6.51 16.79 16.02
C TYR A 136 -5.02 17.11 15.87
N PRO A 137 -4.13 16.11 15.88
CA PRO A 137 -2.69 16.32 15.69
C PRO A 137 -2.39 17.05 14.37
N SER A 138 -1.39 17.92 14.38
CA SER A 138 -0.82 18.47 13.15
C SER A 138 -0.05 17.41 12.37
N LEU A 139 0.21 17.66 11.08
CA LEU A 139 0.99 16.72 10.25
C LEU A 139 2.41 16.49 10.78
N ASP A 140 3.02 17.53 11.41
CA ASP A 140 4.30 17.39 12.09
C ASP A 140 4.20 16.46 13.32
N GLN A 141 3.12 16.56 14.09
CA GLN A 141 2.87 15.67 15.22
C GLN A 141 2.58 14.25 14.77
N LEU A 142 1.84 14.06 13.66
CA LEU A 142 1.64 12.73 13.06
C LEU A 142 2.97 12.11 12.60
N ALA A 143 3.89 12.92 12.07
CA ALA A 143 5.22 12.46 11.71
C ALA A 143 6.00 11.97 12.95
N GLU A 144 5.94 12.71 14.07
CA GLU A 144 6.62 12.31 15.31
C GLU A 144 5.99 11.05 15.95
N MET A 145 4.69 10.77 15.72
CA MET A 145 4.07 9.52 16.17
C MET A 145 4.77 8.28 15.58
N ILE A 146 5.35 8.38 14.38
CA ILE A 146 6.11 7.29 13.76
C ILE A 146 7.27 6.85 14.65
N THR A 147 7.94 7.79 15.33
CA THR A 147 9.01 7.47 16.29
C THR A 147 8.51 6.53 17.39
N CYS A 148 7.32 6.80 17.95
CA CYS A 148 6.71 5.95 18.98
C CYS A 148 6.39 4.55 18.43
N VAL A 149 5.89 4.47 17.19
CA VAL A 149 5.62 3.20 16.51
C VAL A 149 6.91 2.38 16.33
N LEU A 150 7.99 3.01 15.84
CA LEU A 150 9.26 2.32 15.63
C LEU A 150 9.88 1.84 16.94
N GLN A 151 9.79 2.65 18.00
CA GLN A 151 10.26 2.27 19.35
C GLN A 151 9.45 1.09 19.90
N PHE A 152 8.12 1.13 19.80
CA PHE A 152 7.26 0.04 20.26
C PHE A 152 7.57 -1.28 19.54
N LEU A 153 7.80 -1.21 18.22
CA LEU A 153 8.10 -2.38 17.39
C LEU A 153 9.59 -2.76 17.38
N ASN A 154 10.44 -2.00 18.09
CA ASN A 154 11.89 -2.17 18.10
C ASN A 154 12.49 -2.24 16.68
N LEU A 155 12.10 -1.30 15.81
CA LEU A 155 12.57 -1.20 14.44
C LEU A 155 13.69 -0.16 14.32
N GLY A 156 14.80 -0.56 13.68
CA GLY A 156 15.98 0.29 13.50
C GLY A 156 15.92 1.16 12.24
N SER A 157 15.33 0.63 11.17
CA SER A 157 15.22 1.35 9.89
C SER A 157 13.96 0.96 9.11
N ILE A 158 13.53 1.85 8.22
CA ILE A 158 12.30 1.70 7.45
C ILE A 158 12.44 2.08 5.98
N ILE A 159 11.55 1.52 5.15
CA ILE A 159 11.15 2.04 3.85
C ILE A 159 9.73 2.59 4.01
N GLY A 160 9.53 3.87 3.73
CA GLY A 160 8.22 4.49 3.81
C GLY A 160 7.47 4.42 2.49
N ILE A 161 6.17 4.07 2.54
CA ILE A 161 5.26 4.16 1.38
C ILE A 161 4.06 5.02 1.81
N GLY A 162 3.95 6.22 1.26
CA GLY A 162 2.88 7.16 1.61
C GLY A 162 2.06 7.63 0.42
N VAL A 163 0.80 7.94 0.68
CA VAL A 163 -0.12 8.51 -0.32
C VAL A 163 -0.64 9.84 0.19
N GLY A 164 -0.57 10.89 -0.62
CA GLY A 164 -1.10 12.22 -0.32
C GLY A 164 -0.61 12.80 1.01
N ALA A 165 -1.51 12.95 1.97
CA ALA A 165 -1.17 13.38 3.33
C ALA A 165 -0.16 12.44 4.01
N GLY A 166 -0.30 11.13 3.80
CA GLY A 166 0.65 10.15 4.32
C GLY A 166 2.03 10.27 3.67
N ALA A 167 2.11 10.64 2.40
CA ALA A 167 3.38 10.93 1.73
C ALA A 167 4.06 12.16 2.36
N TYR A 168 3.29 13.21 2.66
CA TYR A 168 3.80 14.37 3.39
C TYR A 168 4.30 14.00 4.79
N VAL A 169 3.52 13.22 5.56
CA VAL A 169 3.89 12.77 6.91
C VAL A 169 5.21 12.01 6.90
N LEU A 170 5.38 11.05 5.99
CA LEU A 170 6.61 10.27 5.85
C LEU A 170 7.80 11.12 5.39
N ALA A 171 7.58 12.07 4.46
CA ALA A 171 8.62 13.00 4.05
C ALA A 171 9.05 13.91 5.21
N ARG A 172 8.10 14.43 6.00
CA ARG A 172 8.37 15.23 7.20
C ARG A 172 9.14 14.43 8.25
N TYR A 173 8.73 13.19 8.49
CA TYR A 173 9.44 12.29 9.37
C TYR A 173 10.89 12.09 8.93
N THR A 174 11.10 11.83 7.64
CA THR A 174 12.43 11.62 7.07
C THR A 174 13.34 12.84 7.19
N LEU A 175 12.79 14.06 7.03
CA LEU A 175 13.55 15.29 7.23
C LEU A 175 14.02 15.47 8.68
N ASN A 176 13.21 15.01 9.65
CA ASN A 176 13.53 15.09 11.08
C ASN A 176 14.44 13.93 11.54
N HIS A 177 14.30 12.75 10.93
CA HIS A 177 14.96 11.49 11.32
C HIS A 177 15.63 10.80 10.12
N PRO A 178 16.58 11.45 9.41
CA PRO A 178 17.13 10.94 8.15
C PRO A 178 17.85 9.58 8.29
N ASP A 179 18.42 9.29 9.46
CA ASP A 179 19.21 8.09 9.69
C ASP A 179 18.35 6.82 9.88
N THR A 180 17.03 6.99 10.06
CA THR A 180 16.09 5.86 10.25
C THR A 180 15.37 5.46 8.98
N VAL A 181 15.49 6.24 7.90
CA VAL A 181 14.76 6.00 6.64
C VAL A 181 15.71 5.66 5.52
N GLU A 182 15.60 4.43 5.02
CA GLU A 182 16.46 3.92 3.96
C GLU A 182 15.92 4.18 2.55
N GLY A 183 14.61 4.45 2.43
CA GLY A 183 13.99 4.82 1.17
C GLY A 183 12.54 5.25 1.33
N LEU A 184 12.04 6.01 0.35
CA LEU A 184 10.68 6.52 0.33
C LEU A 184 10.00 6.26 -1.01
N VAL A 185 8.74 5.86 -0.95
CA VAL A 185 7.80 5.84 -2.08
C VAL A 185 6.69 6.84 -1.76
N LEU A 186 6.64 7.93 -2.49
CA LEU A 186 5.75 9.05 -2.24
C LEU A 186 4.78 9.19 -3.41
N ILE A 187 3.53 8.80 -3.18
CA ILE A 187 2.45 8.82 -4.17
C ILE A 187 1.63 10.09 -3.95
N ASN A 188 1.46 10.90 -4.98
CA ASN A 188 0.69 12.15 -4.94
C ASN A 188 1.14 13.13 -3.83
N ILE A 189 2.43 13.23 -3.56
CA ILE A 189 2.93 14.17 -2.55
C ILE A 189 2.71 15.60 -2.99
N ASP A 190 2.21 16.43 -2.06
CA ASP A 190 2.24 17.88 -2.16
C ASP A 190 3.11 18.44 -1.03
N PRO A 191 4.35 18.87 -1.34
CA PRO A 191 5.31 19.34 -0.34
C PRO A 191 5.01 20.71 0.22
N ASN A 192 4.10 21.46 -0.43
CA ASN A 192 3.82 22.83 -0.12
C ASN A 192 2.62 22.99 0.83
N ALA A 193 2.60 24.05 1.62
CA ALA A 193 1.41 24.50 2.32
C ALA A 193 0.37 24.98 1.29
N LYS A 194 -0.92 24.86 1.60
CA LYS A 194 -1.91 25.56 0.80
C LYS A 194 -1.73 27.06 0.97
N GLY A 195 -1.58 27.77 -0.13
CA GLY A 195 -1.46 29.23 -0.13
C GLY A 195 -2.72 29.88 0.48
N TRP A 196 -2.54 31.01 1.17
CA TRP A 196 -3.67 31.78 1.72
C TRP A 196 -4.74 32.10 0.66
N MET A 197 -4.33 32.35 -0.58
CA MET A 197 -5.22 32.65 -1.70
C MET A 197 -6.10 31.43 -2.07
N ASP A 198 -5.53 30.24 -2.06
CA ASP A 198 -6.27 29.00 -2.34
C ASP A 198 -7.27 28.69 -1.22
N TRP A 199 -6.85 28.88 0.03
CA TRP A 199 -7.73 28.76 1.19
C TRP A 199 -8.90 29.78 1.12
N ALA A 200 -8.64 31.04 0.75
CA ALA A 200 -9.68 32.07 0.60
C ALA A 200 -10.63 31.76 -0.57
N ALA A 201 -10.10 31.29 -1.70
CA ALA A 201 -10.90 30.88 -2.85
C ALA A 201 -11.80 29.68 -2.52
N HIS A 202 -11.27 28.65 -1.86
CA HIS A 202 -12.05 27.52 -1.37
C HIS A 202 -13.12 27.94 -0.34
N LYS A 203 -12.81 28.90 0.53
CA LYS A 203 -13.78 29.39 1.52
C LYS A 203 -14.90 30.22 0.88
N LEU A 204 -14.60 30.91 -0.22
CA LEU A 204 -15.59 31.67 -0.98
C LEU A 204 -16.45 30.80 -1.90
N THR A 205 -15.87 29.76 -2.50
CA THR A 205 -16.59 28.78 -3.34
C THR A 205 -17.20 27.64 -2.51
N GLY A 206 -16.63 27.33 -1.36
CA GLY A 206 -16.99 26.21 -0.48
C GLY A 206 -18.18 26.47 0.45
N LEU A 207 -18.91 27.57 0.29
CA LEU A 207 -20.13 27.82 1.08
C LEU A 207 -21.23 26.78 0.86
N THR A 208 -21.06 25.86 -0.10
CA THR A 208 -22.04 24.81 -0.43
C THR A 208 -21.43 23.41 -0.57
N SER A 209 -20.09 23.25 -0.61
CA SER A 209 -19.48 21.93 -0.80
C SER A 209 -19.40 21.16 0.51
N SER A 210 -19.92 19.92 0.50
CA SER A 210 -19.77 19.02 1.64
C SER A 210 -18.32 18.58 1.83
N ILE A 211 -17.94 18.19 3.07
CA ILE A 211 -16.61 17.62 3.32
C ILE A 211 -16.33 16.43 2.41
N SER A 212 -17.33 15.63 2.10
CA SER A 212 -17.21 14.47 1.21
C SER A 212 -16.85 14.89 -0.22
N GLU A 213 -17.41 15.97 -0.73
CA GLU A 213 -17.05 16.52 -2.05
C GLU A 213 -15.62 17.08 -2.07
N MET A 214 -15.20 17.74 -0.98
CA MET A 214 -13.83 18.23 -0.87
C MET A 214 -12.80 17.09 -0.85
N ILE A 215 -13.10 16.02 -0.14
CA ILE A 215 -12.23 14.83 -0.11
C ILE A 215 -12.23 14.13 -1.48
N LEU A 216 -13.38 14.02 -2.13
CA LEU A 216 -13.46 13.47 -3.50
C LEU A 216 -12.59 14.26 -4.48
N GLY A 217 -12.64 15.60 -4.45
CA GLY A 217 -11.80 16.44 -5.30
C GLY A 217 -10.32 16.41 -4.94
N HIS A 218 -9.96 15.97 -3.73
CA HIS A 218 -8.58 15.72 -3.33
C HIS A 218 -8.08 14.37 -3.86
N LEU A 219 -8.91 13.33 -3.81
CA LEU A 219 -8.53 11.95 -4.15
C LEU A 219 -8.63 11.65 -5.65
N PHE A 220 -9.53 12.31 -6.38
CA PHE A 220 -9.87 11.98 -7.76
C PHE A 220 -9.86 13.24 -8.64
N SER A 221 -9.49 13.06 -9.90
CA SER A 221 -9.57 14.14 -10.89
C SER A 221 -11.02 14.53 -11.21
N SER A 222 -11.20 15.73 -11.75
CA SER A 222 -12.50 16.19 -12.19
C SER A 222 -13.13 15.28 -13.27
N GLU A 223 -12.29 14.67 -14.10
CA GLU A 223 -12.71 13.72 -15.12
C GLU A 223 -13.20 12.40 -14.51
N GLU A 224 -12.44 11.83 -13.55
CA GLU A 224 -12.86 10.62 -12.82
C GLU A 224 -14.19 10.84 -12.11
N ILE A 225 -14.37 12.00 -11.46
CA ILE A 225 -15.59 12.36 -10.74
C ILE A 225 -16.77 12.53 -11.72
N SER A 226 -16.54 13.20 -12.85
CA SER A 226 -17.58 13.45 -13.87
C SER A 226 -18.02 12.16 -14.56
N ASN A 227 -17.07 11.27 -14.85
CA ASN A 227 -17.33 9.96 -15.44
C ASN A 227 -17.86 8.95 -14.42
N ASN A 228 -17.92 9.32 -13.13
CA ASN A 228 -18.35 8.47 -12.03
C ASN A 228 -17.71 7.06 -12.10
N THR A 229 -16.37 7.04 -12.21
CA THR A 229 -15.60 5.80 -12.33
C THR A 229 -15.92 4.82 -11.21
N GLU A 230 -15.58 3.53 -11.41
CA GLU A 230 -15.84 2.49 -10.39
C GLU A 230 -15.22 2.87 -9.06
N ALA A 231 -13.98 3.37 -9.06
CA ALA A 231 -13.27 3.80 -7.85
C ALA A 231 -14.00 4.97 -7.14
N VAL A 232 -14.48 5.96 -7.90
CA VAL A 232 -15.25 7.08 -7.36
C VAL A 232 -16.57 6.61 -6.75
N ARG A 233 -17.26 5.67 -7.43
CA ARG A 233 -18.53 5.12 -6.95
C ARG A 233 -18.36 4.36 -5.63
N GLN A 234 -17.41 3.44 -5.57
CA GLN A 234 -17.10 2.67 -4.35
C GLN A 234 -16.73 3.58 -3.19
N TYR A 235 -15.93 4.62 -3.47
CA TYR A 235 -15.53 5.56 -2.44
C TYR A 235 -16.71 6.41 -1.93
N LYS A 236 -17.58 6.87 -2.81
CA LYS A 236 -18.83 7.59 -2.42
C LYS A 236 -19.72 6.73 -1.52
N GLU A 237 -19.87 5.44 -1.84
CA GLU A 237 -20.64 4.50 -1.01
C GLU A 237 -20.00 4.34 0.36
N THR A 238 -18.68 4.21 0.43
CA THR A 238 -17.93 4.10 1.70
C THR A 238 -18.11 5.35 2.55
N LEU A 239 -18.01 6.55 1.97
CA LEU A 239 -18.24 7.81 2.68
C LEU A 239 -19.67 7.94 3.19
N THR A 240 -20.66 7.57 2.40
CA THR A 240 -22.08 7.67 2.76
C THR A 240 -22.41 6.76 3.96
N ASN A 241 -21.78 5.60 4.01
CA ASN A 241 -21.97 4.62 5.08
C ASN A 241 -21.06 4.84 6.30
N SER A 242 -20.18 5.85 6.25
CA SER A 242 -19.21 6.12 7.30
C SER A 242 -19.81 6.95 8.44
N ASN A 243 -19.68 6.46 9.66
CA ASN A 243 -20.03 7.19 10.88
C ASN A 243 -18.94 8.17 11.34
N ILE A 244 -17.80 8.22 10.63
CA ILE A 244 -16.61 9.02 11.01
C ILE A 244 -16.30 10.17 10.05
N VAL A 245 -17.30 10.70 9.35
CA VAL A 245 -17.13 11.87 8.47
C VAL A 245 -16.52 13.06 9.21
N SER A 246 -16.86 13.24 10.49
CA SER A 246 -16.26 14.27 11.36
C SER A 246 -14.75 14.04 11.58
N ASN A 247 -14.32 12.79 11.73
CA ASN A 247 -12.90 12.45 11.87
C ASN A 247 -12.16 12.72 10.57
N HIS A 248 -12.74 12.39 9.40
CA HIS A 248 -12.18 12.73 8.09
C HIS A 248 -12.00 14.24 7.93
N GLN A 249 -12.98 15.02 8.40
CA GLN A 249 -12.89 16.49 8.40
C GLN A 249 -11.73 17.00 9.26
N LEU A 250 -11.52 16.42 10.43
CA LEU A 250 -10.42 16.80 11.33
C LEU A 250 -9.07 16.53 10.68
N TYR A 251 -8.89 15.35 10.08
CA TYR A 251 -7.65 14.99 9.39
C TYR A 251 -7.43 15.86 8.16
N PHE A 252 -8.47 16.10 7.35
CA PHE A 252 -8.42 16.97 6.18
C PHE A 252 -8.07 18.41 6.54
N ASN A 253 -8.62 18.94 7.63
CA ASN A 253 -8.28 20.27 8.15
C ASN A 253 -6.83 20.33 8.60
N SER A 254 -6.35 19.30 9.29
CA SER A 254 -4.93 19.21 9.69
C SER A 254 -4.01 19.21 8.47
N TYR A 255 -4.35 18.44 7.43
CA TYR A 255 -3.60 18.43 6.17
C TYR A 255 -3.59 19.81 5.48
N ASN A 256 -4.72 20.51 5.45
CA ASN A 256 -4.81 21.83 4.83
C ASN A 256 -4.04 22.91 5.61
N ASN A 257 -3.81 22.72 6.92
CA ASN A 257 -3.04 23.61 7.77
C ASN A 257 -1.56 23.24 7.89
N ARG A 258 -1.08 22.28 7.07
CA ARG A 258 0.33 21.88 7.07
C ARG A 258 1.22 23.03 6.63
N ARG A 259 2.44 23.03 7.09
CA ARG A 259 3.50 23.96 6.63
C ARG A 259 4.28 23.35 5.47
N ASP A 260 4.99 24.18 4.72
CA ASP A 260 5.89 23.70 3.66
C ASP A 260 6.93 22.71 4.21
N LEU A 261 7.32 21.74 3.41
CA LEU A 261 8.47 20.89 3.72
C LEU A 261 9.79 21.63 3.58
N ASN A 262 9.81 22.75 2.82
CA ASN A 262 11.00 23.56 2.54
C ASN A 262 12.18 22.76 1.99
N ILE A 263 11.88 21.77 1.14
CA ILE A 263 12.91 20.95 0.50
C ILE A 263 13.63 21.79 -0.56
N GLU A 264 14.98 21.78 -0.49
CA GLU A 264 15.84 22.46 -1.45
C GLU A 264 16.92 21.51 -1.98
N ARG A 265 17.06 21.48 -3.30
CA ARG A 265 18.09 20.68 -3.97
C ARG A 265 19.49 21.16 -3.57
N GLY A 266 20.29 20.28 -2.98
CA GLY A 266 21.63 20.60 -2.50
C GLY A 266 21.67 21.47 -1.24
N GLY A 267 20.51 21.75 -0.63
CA GLY A 267 20.38 22.45 0.64
C GLY A 267 20.55 21.51 1.84
N GLU A 268 20.49 22.09 3.04
CA GLU A 268 20.52 21.32 4.29
C GLU A 268 19.22 20.54 4.50
N VAL A 269 18.08 21.12 4.09
CA VAL A 269 16.75 20.52 4.18
C VAL A 269 16.46 19.76 2.90
N THR A 270 16.79 18.48 2.88
CA THR A 270 16.54 17.59 1.75
C THR A 270 16.38 16.16 2.20
N LEU A 271 15.70 15.35 1.36
CA LEU A 271 15.60 13.90 1.57
C LEU A 271 16.91 13.25 1.15
N LYS A 272 17.60 12.61 2.09
CA LYS A 272 18.95 12.03 1.88
C LYS A 272 18.91 10.57 1.43
N CYS A 273 17.76 9.92 1.57
CA CYS A 273 17.56 8.54 1.11
C CYS A 273 17.08 8.49 -0.35
N PRO A 274 17.18 7.34 -1.04
CA PRO A 274 16.51 7.13 -2.30
C PRO A 274 15.00 7.41 -2.22
N VAL A 275 14.46 8.11 -3.23
CA VAL A 275 13.05 8.48 -3.31
C VAL A 275 12.46 8.01 -4.64
N MET A 276 11.30 7.36 -4.59
CA MET A 276 10.46 7.12 -5.76
C MET A 276 9.21 7.99 -5.66
N LEU A 277 9.10 8.98 -6.53
CA LEU A 277 7.89 9.79 -6.69
C LEU A 277 6.95 9.12 -7.69
N VAL A 278 5.67 9.04 -7.34
CA VAL A 278 4.64 8.41 -8.18
C VAL A 278 3.45 9.34 -8.32
N VAL A 279 2.96 9.49 -9.54
CA VAL A 279 1.75 10.26 -9.84
C VAL A 279 1.06 9.72 -11.09
N GLY A 280 -0.27 9.73 -11.13
CA GLY A 280 -1.03 9.51 -12.35
C GLY A 280 -0.97 10.74 -13.26
N ASP A 281 -0.99 10.55 -14.58
CA ASP A 281 -0.98 11.64 -15.55
C ASP A 281 -2.27 12.48 -15.57
N GLN A 282 -3.32 11.99 -14.90
CA GLN A 282 -4.59 12.68 -14.71
C GLN A 282 -4.88 12.98 -13.23
N ALA A 283 -3.87 12.82 -12.35
CA ALA A 283 -4.05 13.01 -10.92
C ALA A 283 -4.20 14.50 -10.56
N PRO A 284 -5.02 14.85 -9.52
CA PRO A 284 -5.18 16.24 -9.10
C PRO A 284 -3.89 16.87 -8.57
N HIS A 285 -2.90 16.06 -8.20
CA HIS A 285 -1.63 16.48 -7.59
C HIS A 285 -0.43 16.41 -8.54
N GLU A 286 -0.64 16.24 -9.84
CA GLU A 286 0.44 16.09 -10.81
C GLU A 286 1.48 17.23 -10.71
N ASP A 287 1.02 18.47 -10.78
CA ASP A 287 1.90 19.65 -10.71
C ASP A 287 2.73 19.69 -9.43
N ALA A 288 2.14 19.37 -8.28
CA ALA A 288 2.81 19.35 -7.00
C ALA A 288 3.90 18.28 -6.93
N VAL A 289 3.68 17.10 -7.49
CA VAL A 289 4.67 16.01 -7.55
C VAL A 289 5.81 16.38 -8.51
N VAL A 290 5.52 16.99 -9.65
CA VAL A 290 6.53 17.50 -10.59
C VAL A 290 7.38 18.58 -9.94
N GLU A 291 6.77 19.51 -9.20
CA GLU A 291 7.49 20.51 -8.43
C GLU A 291 8.37 19.87 -7.36
N CYS A 292 7.84 18.90 -6.60
CA CYS A 292 8.62 18.12 -5.62
C CYS A 292 9.86 17.47 -6.27
N ASN A 293 9.68 16.83 -7.42
CA ASN A 293 10.79 16.22 -8.17
C ASN A 293 11.87 17.26 -8.53
N SER A 294 11.48 18.48 -8.87
CA SER A 294 12.43 19.56 -9.19
C SER A 294 13.30 19.98 -8.02
N LYS A 295 12.81 19.76 -6.78
CA LYS A 295 13.49 20.15 -5.53
C LYS A 295 14.37 19.03 -4.95
N LEU A 296 14.31 17.81 -5.49
CA LEU A 296 15.08 16.65 -5.02
C LEU A 296 16.35 16.41 -5.84
N ASP A 297 17.26 15.59 -5.30
CA ASP A 297 18.46 15.15 -5.98
C ASP A 297 18.10 14.13 -7.09
N PRO A 298 18.33 14.43 -8.37
CA PRO A 298 17.97 13.53 -9.47
C PRO A 298 18.78 12.22 -9.47
N THR A 299 19.90 12.15 -8.76
CA THR A 299 20.70 10.92 -8.64
C THR A 299 20.12 9.93 -7.62
N GLN A 300 19.30 10.42 -6.70
CA GLN A 300 18.64 9.65 -5.65
C GLN A 300 17.12 9.54 -5.86
N THR A 301 16.58 10.20 -6.90
CA THR A 301 15.15 10.28 -7.13
C THR A 301 14.76 9.59 -8.42
N SER A 302 13.82 8.64 -8.34
CA SER A 302 13.12 8.07 -9.47
C SER A 302 11.74 8.71 -9.58
N PHE A 303 11.38 9.19 -10.77
CA PHE A 303 10.07 9.79 -11.03
C PHE A 303 9.23 8.87 -11.93
N LEU A 304 8.08 8.45 -11.45
CA LEU A 304 7.13 7.59 -12.16
C LEU A 304 5.83 8.36 -12.41
N LYS A 305 5.65 8.84 -13.63
CA LYS A 305 4.35 9.32 -14.12
C LYS A 305 3.63 8.17 -14.81
N MET A 306 2.48 7.78 -14.27
CA MET A 306 1.72 6.62 -14.75
C MET A 306 0.69 7.06 -15.77
N ALA A 307 0.82 6.58 -17.00
CA ALA A 307 -0.11 6.86 -18.08
C ALA A 307 -1.49 6.23 -17.83
N ASP A 308 -2.53 6.92 -18.26
CA ASP A 308 -3.95 6.53 -18.10
C ASP A 308 -4.33 6.26 -16.63
N SER A 309 -3.76 7.04 -15.72
CA SER A 309 -3.96 6.89 -14.29
C SER A 309 -4.47 8.18 -13.66
N GLY A 310 -5.54 8.07 -12.89
CA GLY A 310 -6.10 9.17 -12.10
C GLY A 310 -5.41 9.33 -10.74
N GLY A 311 -6.20 9.79 -9.77
CA GLY A 311 -5.73 10.16 -8.45
C GLY A 311 -5.31 9.00 -7.54
N GLN A 312 -5.62 7.73 -7.89
CA GLN A 312 -5.35 6.57 -7.02
C GLN A 312 -4.58 5.47 -7.77
N PRO A 313 -3.34 5.72 -8.23
CA PRO A 313 -2.58 4.77 -9.05
C PRO A 313 -2.30 3.44 -8.34
N GLN A 314 -2.17 3.43 -7.01
CA GLN A 314 -1.95 2.22 -6.22
C GLN A 314 -3.19 1.29 -6.20
N ILE A 315 -4.37 1.84 -6.50
CA ILE A 315 -5.62 1.08 -6.59
C ILE A 315 -5.91 0.69 -8.04
N THR A 316 -5.74 1.63 -8.98
CA THR A 316 -6.15 1.44 -10.38
C THR A 316 -5.13 0.69 -11.22
N GLN A 317 -3.84 0.82 -10.91
CA GLN A 317 -2.74 0.18 -11.65
C GLN A 317 -1.70 -0.48 -10.72
N PRO A 318 -2.11 -1.39 -9.82
CA PRO A 318 -1.22 -1.99 -8.82
C PRO A 318 -0.07 -2.78 -9.46
N SER A 319 -0.28 -3.38 -10.63
CA SER A 319 0.74 -4.14 -11.35
C SER A 319 1.94 -3.28 -11.79
N LYS A 320 1.68 -2.14 -12.40
CA LYS A 320 2.74 -1.21 -12.84
C LYS A 320 3.51 -0.64 -11.65
N LEU A 321 2.77 -0.26 -10.59
CA LEU A 321 3.40 0.25 -9.37
C LEU A 321 4.23 -0.82 -8.66
N THR A 322 3.76 -2.06 -8.62
CA THR A 322 4.51 -3.20 -8.06
C THR A 322 5.80 -3.44 -8.82
N GLU A 323 5.77 -3.36 -10.16
CA GLU A 323 6.98 -3.52 -10.96
C GLU A 323 8.01 -2.41 -10.67
N ALA A 324 7.56 -1.16 -10.59
CA ALA A 324 8.43 -0.04 -10.23
C ALA A 324 9.00 -0.20 -8.81
N PHE A 325 8.17 -0.57 -7.84
CA PHE A 325 8.60 -0.82 -6.46
C PHE A 325 9.63 -1.94 -6.37
N LYS A 326 9.45 -3.01 -7.13
CA LYS A 326 10.42 -4.10 -7.22
C LYS A 326 11.80 -3.60 -7.66
N TYR A 327 11.88 -2.79 -8.71
CA TYR A 327 13.15 -2.21 -9.15
C TYR A 327 13.73 -1.24 -8.12
N PHE A 328 12.89 -0.50 -7.44
CA PHE A 328 13.29 0.42 -6.38
C PHE A 328 13.98 -0.32 -5.22
N VAL A 329 13.35 -1.35 -4.65
CA VAL A 329 13.94 -2.14 -3.54
C VAL A 329 15.13 -2.97 -4.00
N GLN A 330 15.18 -3.36 -5.28
CA GLN A 330 16.34 -4.01 -5.88
C GLN A 330 17.53 -3.05 -6.00
N GLY A 331 17.29 -1.81 -6.42
CA GLY A 331 18.30 -0.76 -6.50
C GLY A 331 18.94 -0.46 -5.14
N MET A 332 18.16 -0.58 -4.07
CA MET A 332 18.63 -0.49 -2.69
C MET A 332 19.35 -1.76 -2.18
N GLY A 333 19.43 -2.83 -2.98
CA GLY A 333 20.11 -4.07 -2.61
C GLY A 333 19.30 -5.08 -1.78
N TYR A 334 17.99 -4.84 -1.58
CA TYR A 334 17.15 -5.71 -0.76
C TYR A 334 16.54 -6.91 -1.48
N MET A 335 16.65 -6.96 -2.80
CA MET A 335 16.24 -8.12 -3.59
C MET A 335 17.36 -8.55 -4.54
N ALA A 336 17.79 -9.82 -4.43
CA ALA A 336 18.76 -10.37 -5.36
C ALA A 336 18.14 -10.64 -6.74
N SER A 337 18.93 -10.50 -7.80
CA SER A 337 18.51 -10.77 -9.20
C SER A 337 17.95 -12.20 -9.41
N SER A 338 18.35 -13.18 -8.56
CA SER A 338 17.86 -14.56 -8.60
C SER A 338 16.38 -14.72 -8.20
N CYS A 339 15.85 -13.83 -7.36
CA CYS A 339 14.40 -13.79 -7.06
C CYS A 339 13.60 -13.31 -8.27
N MET A 340 14.21 -12.52 -9.15
CA MET A 340 13.59 -11.97 -10.36
C MET A 340 13.39 -13.00 -11.47
N THR A 341 14.28 -13.99 -11.59
CA THR A 341 14.19 -15.07 -12.58
C THR A 341 12.99 -15.98 -12.33
N ARG A 342 12.48 -16.08 -11.10
CA ARG A 342 11.27 -16.86 -10.80
C ARG A 342 10.00 -16.15 -11.25
N LEU A 343 9.90 -14.82 -11.03
CA LEU A 343 8.74 -14.03 -11.44
C LEU A 343 8.60 -13.96 -12.97
N SER A 344 9.70 -13.81 -13.69
CA SER A 344 9.70 -13.83 -15.16
C SER A 344 9.38 -15.22 -15.74
N ARG A 345 9.79 -16.32 -15.07
CA ARG A 345 9.48 -17.69 -15.49
C ARG A 345 8.02 -18.07 -15.25
N SER A 346 7.38 -17.54 -14.23
CA SER A 346 5.96 -17.76 -13.98
C SER A 346 5.08 -17.13 -15.06
N ARG A 347 5.43 -15.94 -15.56
CA ARG A 347 4.71 -15.27 -16.67
C ARG A 347 4.87 -15.99 -18.01
N THR A 348 6.04 -16.56 -18.30
CA THR A 348 6.27 -17.32 -19.54
C THR A 348 5.62 -18.71 -19.52
N ALA A 349 5.46 -19.34 -18.37
CA ALA A 349 4.77 -20.62 -18.25
C ALA A 349 3.25 -20.52 -18.52
N SER A 350 2.62 -19.38 -18.18
CA SER A 350 1.20 -19.13 -18.46
C SER A 350 0.88 -18.85 -19.93
N LEU A 351 1.88 -18.41 -20.72
CA LEU A 351 1.74 -18.12 -22.16
C LEU A 351 2.06 -19.31 -23.05
N SER A 352 2.78 -20.33 -22.56
CA SER A 352 3.20 -21.49 -23.38
C SER A 352 2.20 -22.64 -23.39
N SER A 353 1.12 -22.62 -22.61
CA SER A 353 0.08 -23.64 -22.62
C SER A 353 -1.01 -23.45 -23.68
N ALA A 354 -0.92 -22.38 -24.51
CA ALA A 354 -1.93 -22.08 -25.54
C ALA A 354 -1.46 -22.32 -27.00
N ALA A 355 -0.25 -22.85 -27.24
CA ALA A 355 0.24 -23.11 -28.60
C ALA A 355 0.95 -24.45 -28.69
N SER A 356 0.19 -25.54 -28.79
CA SER A 356 0.67 -26.81 -29.36
C SER A 356 -0.20 -27.18 -30.56
N GLY A 357 0.29 -26.83 -31.72
CA GLY A 357 -0.19 -27.22 -33.04
C GLY A 357 0.92 -27.16 -34.05
N GLU A 358 1.49 -28.29 -34.33
CA GLU A 358 2.22 -28.78 -35.51
C GLU A 358 3.01 -27.83 -36.43
N GLY A 359 4.27 -28.20 -36.73
CA GLY A 359 4.88 -27.90 -38.01
C GLY A 359 6.40 -27.69 -38.07
N ASN A 360 7.15 -28.77 -38.18
CA ASN A 360 8.33 -29.05 -39.07
C ASN A 360 9.49 -28.05 -39.25
N ARG A 361 10.67 -28.54 -38.85
CA ARG A 361 12.06 -28.40 -39.40
C ARG A 361 12.46 -27.18 -40.22
N SER A 362 13.52 -26.48 -39.76
CA SER A 362 14.84 -26.52 -40.43
C SER A 362 15.96 -25.82 -39.63
N ARG A 363 17.15 -26.43 -39.74
CA ARG A 363 18.44 -25.96 -39.20
C ARG A 363 18.97 -24.79 -40.02
N SER A 364 19.59 -23.79 -39.38
CA SER A 364 20.85 -23.25 -39.88
C SER A 364 21.66 -22.60 -38.73
N ARG A 365 22.92 -23.02 -38.69
CA ARG A 365 24.00 -22.41 -37.90
C ARG A 365 24.49 -21.17 -38.64
N THR A 366 24.81 -20.10 -37.92
CA THR A 366 25.94 -19.26 -38.28
C THR A 366 26.55 -18.61 -37.03
N MET A 367 27.82 -18.88 -36.83
CA MET A 367 28.74 -18.14 -35.95
C MET A 367 29.15 -16.84 -36.63
N SER A 368 29.36 -15.77 -35.88
CA SER A 368 30.47 -14.84 -36.12
C SER A 368 30.77 -14.00 -34.89
N GLN A 369 32.04 -14.09 -34.49
CA GLN A 369 32.72 -13.18 -33.57
C GLN A 369 33.00 -11.85 -34.29
N SER A 370 33.00 -10.75 -33.51
CA SER A 370 34.12 -9.79 -33.51
C SER A 370 33.93 -8.70 -32.46
N SER A 371 34.96 -8.51 -31.70
CA SER A 371 35.29 -7.44 -30.77
C SER A 371 35.43 -6.10 -31.47
N GLU A 372 34.97 -4.99 -30.81
CA GLU A 372 35.76 -3.74 -30.80
C GLU A 372 35.26 -2.75 -29.75
N SER A 373 36.23 -2.14 -29.16
CA SER A 373 36.18 -1.15 -28.06
C SER A 373 35.70 0.23 -28.56
N GLY A 374 34.87 0.91 -27.76
CA GLY A 374 34.51 2.31 -28.02
C GLY A 374 34.06 3.02 -26.72
N GLN A 375 34.79 4.02 -26.35
CA GLN A 375 34.61 4.92 -25.24
C GLN A 375 33.26 5.65 -25.28
N PHE A 376 32.62 5.76 -24.13
CA PHE A 376 31.42 6.60 -23.91
C PHE A 376 31.79 7.91 -23.17
N PRO A 377 31.21 9.06 -23.59
CA PRO A 377 31.25 10.28 -22.81
C PRO A 377 30.15 10.34 -21.76
N PRO A 378 30.30 11.15 -20.69
CA PRO A 378 29.36 11.19 -19.58
C PRO A 378 28.21 12.15 -19.81
N GLY A 379 27.02 11.79 -19.33
CA GLY A 379 25.95 12.68 -18.91
C GLY A 379 24.76 12.81 -19.85
N GLN A 380 23.71 12.01 -19.57
CA GLN A 380 22.31 12.41 -19.83
C GLN A 380 21.40 11.67 -18.87
N SER A 381 20.56 12.44 -18.18
CA SER A 381 19.49 11.94 -17.32
C SER A 381 18.47 11.15 -18.15
N GLN A 382 18.23 9.91 -17.75
CA GLN A 382 17.21 9.08 -18.40
C GLN A 382 15.85 9.33 -17.75
N THR A 383 14.97 9.98 -18.48
CA THR A 383 13.53 9.94 -18.26
C THR A 383 13.02 8.66 -18.92
N MET A 384 12.53 7.70 -18.14
CA MET A 384 11.85 6.54 -18.72
C MET A 384 10.38 6.91 -18.96
N GLU A 385 10.03 7.21 -20.20
CA GLU A 385 8.67 7.11 -20.70
C GLU A 385 8.40 5.65 -21.08
N VAL A 386 7.51 5.00 -20.36
CA VAL A 386 7.02 3.69 -20.77
C VAL A 386 5.74 3.92 -21.57
N SER A 387 5.88 3.97 -22.90
CA SER A 387 4.76 3.83 -23.83
C SER A 387 4.41 2.34 -23.97
N CYS A 388 3.12 2.05 -23.91
CA CYS A 388 2.56 0.74 -24.22
C CYS A 388 2.68 0.40 -25.68
#